data_6f742616bae41568ec4186425e1a0693
#
_entry.id   6f742616bae41568ec4186425e1a0693
#
_cell.length_a   1.000
_cell.length_b   1.000
_cell.length_c   1.000
_cell.angle_alpha   90.00
_cell.angle_beta   90.00
_cell.angle_gamma   90.00
#
_symmetry.space_group_name_H-M   'P 1'
#
loop_
_entity.id
_entity.type
_entity.pdbx_description
1 polymer ?
#
loop_
_entity_poly.entity_id
_entity_poly.type
_entity_poly.pdbx_seq_one_letter_code
_entity_poly.pdbx_strand_id
1 'polypeptide(L)'
;MDHTIFIWNVWSRNEKKACMLNFHNAAVKDVKWSPQGHFLLSCGYDCTTRLVDVEKGLETQVFREDQIVAVIKFHPDNSNIFLSGGSNGHIKLWDVRTGKVVHNYNRNLGPILDLEFTMNGKQFISSCDVSQSNISENAIIVWDVSREVPLSNQVYAEAYTCPCVRLHPFDSIFVAQSNGNYVAIFTSTPPYRLNKYKRYEGHVISGFPIKCNFSLDGKKLASGSSDGSIFLYDYQSSKVVKKIKAHDQACIDVAFHPIIPNVIASCSWDGSILVFE
;
A
#
# COMPACT_ATOMS: atom_id res chain seq x y z
N MET A 1 5.33 14.22 13.22
CA MET A 1 5.57 13.42 12.00
C MET A 1 7.02 13.65 11.60
N ASP A 2 7.76 12.57 11.36
CA ASP A 2 9.19 12.62 11.12
C ASP A 2 9.48 12.58 9.62
N HIS A 3 10.56 13.22 9.18
CA HIS A 3 11.09 13.21 7.82
C HIS A 3 12.21 12.17 7.63
N THR A 4 12.41 11.31 8.63
CA THR A 4 13.49 10.33 8.69
C THR A 4 12.96 8.91 8.41
N ILE A 5 13.72 8.14 7.64
CA ILE A 5 13.45 6.74 7.35
C ILE A 5 14.49 5.90 8.09
N PHE A 6 14.03 4.87 8.79
CA PHE A 6 14.89 3.91 9.48
C PHE A 6 14.81 2.56 8.81
N ILE A 7 15.97 1.98 8.53
CA ILE A 7 16.11 0.60 8.07
C ILE A 7 16.61 -0.22 9.24
N TRP A 8 15.92 -1.32 9.52
CA TRP A 8 16.19 -2.18 10.66
C TRP A 8 16.69 -3.55 10.22
N ASN A 9 17.71 -4.07 10.92
CA ASN A 9 18.10 -5.45 10.83
C ASN A 9 17.40 -6.22 11.97
N VAL A 10 16.34 -6.91 11.64
CA VAL A 10 15.49 -7.62 12.60
C VAL A 10 16.25 -8.72 13.35
N TRP A 11 17.21 -9.35 12.68
CA TRP A 11 17.96 -10.51 13.20
C TRP A 11 19.27 -10.15 13.92
N SER A 12 19.65 -8.89 13.91
CA SER A 12 20.85 -8.45 14.63
C SER A 12 20.64 -8.48 16.14
N ARG A 13 21.62 -9.07 16.85
CA ARG A 13 21.60 -9.10 18.32
C ARG A 13 22.12 -7.79 18.96
N ASN A 14 23.01 -7.09 18.29
CA ASN A 14 23.71 -5.92 18.86
C ASN A 14 23.17 -4.60 18.34
N GLU A 15 23.18 -4.37 17.04
CA GLU A 15 22.64 -3.17 16.41
C GLU A 15 21.47 -3.52 15.51
N LYS A 16 20.26 -3.21 15.97
CA LYS A 16 19.05 -3.44 15.19
C LYS A 16 18.86 -2.39 14.09
N LYS A 17 19.33 -1.15 14.32
CA LYS A 17 19.23 -0.04 13.37
C LYS A 17 20.35 -0.15 12.33
N ALA A 18 20.02 -0.54 11.11
CA ALA A 18 20.98 -0.72 10.04
C ALA A 18 21.36 0.59 9.36
N CYS A 19 20.38 1.48 9.09
CA CYS A 19 20.60 2.73 8.41
C CYS A 19 19.55 3.77 8.80
N MET A 20 19.94 5.05 8.71
CA MET A 20 19.05 6.20 8.86
C MET A 20 19.20 7.10 7.64
N LEU A 21 18.07 7.35 6.96
CA LEU A 21 18.01 8.19 5.77
C LEU A 21 17.21 9.44 6.09
N ASN A 22 17.84 10.60 5.93
CA ASN A 22 17.25 11.90 6.25
C ASN A 22 17.35 12.84 5.04
N PHE A 23 16.67 12.47 3.95
CA PHE A 23 16.70 13.23 2.70
C PHE A 23 15.46 14.12 2.53
N HIS A 24 14.30 13.76 3.12
CA HIS A 24 13.08 14.53 3.02
C HIS A 24 13.09 15.79 3.89
N ASN A 25 12.46 16.86 3.38
CA ASN A 25 12.30 18.13 4.11
C ASN A 25 10.98 18.24 4.87
N ALA A 26 10.09 17.26 4.72
CA ALA A 26 8.83 17.14 5.42
C ALA A 26 8.50 15.68 5.71
N ALA A 27 7.38 15.41 6.38
CA ALA A 27 7.03 14.06 6.80
C ALA A 27 6.93 13.07 5.63
N VAL A 28 7.54 11.90 5.80
CA VAL A 28 7.46 10.78 4.85
C VAL A 28 6.08 10.12 4.98
N LYS A 29 5.48 9.81 3.83
CA LYS A 29 4.15 9.18 3.75
C LYS A 29 4.22 7.71 3.41
N ASP A 30 5.07 7.33 2.47
CA ASP A 30 5.19 5.94 2.02
C ASP A 30 6.63 5.61 1.65
N VAL A 31 6.98 4.33 1.81
CA VAL A 31 8.31 3.78 1.53
C VAL A 31 8.15 2.41 0.88
N LYS A 32 8.87 2.16 -0.21
CA LYS A 32 8.85 0.89 -0.92
C LYS A 32 10.25 0.45 -1.32
N TRP A 33 10.55 -0.80 -1.10
CA TRP A 33 11.72 -1.46 -1.66
C TRP A 33 11.52 -1.73 -3.15
N SER A 34 12.60 -1.61 -3.92
CA SER A 34 12.62 -2.13 -5.28
C SER A 34 12.48 -3.66 -5.25
N PRO A 35 11.94 -4.30 -6.32
CA PRO A 35 11.77 -5.76 -6.36
C PRO A 35 13.06 -6.54 -6.10
N GLN A 36 14.22 -5.99 -6.48
CA GLN A 36 15.54 -6.59 -6.27
C GLN A 36 16.18 -6.25 -4.91
N GLY A 37 15.58 -5.35 -4.13
CA GLY A 37 16.07 -4.98 -2.80
C GLY A 37 17.27 -4.01 -2.78
N HIS A 38 17.72 -3.48 -3.94
CA HIS A 38 18.87 -2.56 -4.00
C HIS A 38 18.51 -1.11 -3.74
N PHE A 39 17.30 -0.72 -4.11
CA PHE A 39 16.84 0.65 -4.01
C PHE A 39 15.64 0.77 -3.06
N LEU A 40 15.54 1.91 -2.41
CA LEU A 40 14.40 2.34 -1.64
C LEU A 40 13.77 3.56 -2.33
N LEU A 41 12.48 3.52 -2.54
CA LEU A 41 11.69 4.66 -2.99
C LEU A 41 10.91 5.20 -1.80
N SER A 42 10.92 6.51 -1.60
CA SER A 42 10.18 7.18 -0.52
C SER A 42 9.48 8.43 -1.03
N CYS A 43 8.35 8.78 -0.44
CA CYS A 43 7.61 9.98 -0.82
C CYS A 43 7.00 10.67 0.41
N GLY A 44 6.60 11.93 0.26
CA GLY A 44 6.07 12.65 1.38
C GLY A 44 5.45 14.02 1.11
N TYR A 45 5.30 14.75 2.21
CA TYR A 45 4.71 16.08 2.25
C TYR A 45 5.55 17.17 1.58
N ASP A 46 6.84 16.90 1.29
CA ASP A 46 7.71 17.82 0.55
C ASP A 46 7.46 17.79 -0.96
N CYS A 47 6.38 17.13 -1.41
CA CYS A 47 6.00 16.97 -2.80
C CYS A 47 7.10 16.31 -3.65
N THR A 48 7.91 15.45 -3.03
CA THR A 48 8.96 14.71 -3.72
C THR A 48 8.82 13.21 -3.53
N THR A 49 9.25 12.47 -4.56
CA THR A 49 9.59 11.06 -4.45
C THR A 49 11.11 10.94 -4.61
N ARG A 50 11.76 10.17 -3.74
CA ARG A 50 13.22 10.03 -3.70
C ARG A 50 13.64 8.60 -3.85
N LEU A 51 14.63 8.37 -4.70
CA LEU A 51 15.25 7.06 -4.90
C LEU A 51 16.61 7.02 -4.21
N VAL A 52 16.79 6.04 -3.35
CA VAL A 52 18.01 5.87 -2.55
C VAL A 52 18.64 4.52 -2.88
N ASP A 53 19.92 4.50 -3.17
CA ASP A 53 20.76 3.30 -3.20
C ASP A 53 21.06 2.92 -1.74
N VAL A 54 20.50 1.81 -1.28
CA VAL A 54 20.56 1.44 0.13
C VAL A 54 21.94 0.97 0.55
N GLU A 55 22.68 0.31 -0.37
CA GLU A 55 24.03 -0.18 -0.09
C GLU A 55 25.01 1.00 0.12
N LYS A 56 24.88 2.03 -0.72
CA LYS A 56 25.71 3.24 -0.61
C LYS A 56 25.19 4.26 0.40
N GLY A 57 23.92 4.16 0.80
CA GLY A 57 23.27 5.14 1.66
C GLY A 57 23.11 6.52 0.99
N LEU A 58 23.03 6.56 -0.34
CA LEU A 58 23.01 7.82 -1.11
C LEU A 58 21.70 7.99 -1.87
N GLU A 59 21.18 9.23 -1.85
CA GLU A 59 20.09 9.64 -2.73
C GLU A 59 20.62 9.69 -4.18
N THR A 60 19.99 8.91 -5.05
CA THR A 60 20.40 8.82 -6.46
C THR A 60 19.56 9.72 -7.35
N GLN A 61 18.28 9.94 -7.01
CA GLN A 61 17.37 10.73 -7.81
C GLN A 61 16.22 11.31 -7.00
N VAL A 62 15.75 12.50 -7.41
CA VAL A 62 14.59 13.19 -6.84
C VAL A 62 13.58 13.49 -7.94
N PHE A 63 12.35 13.03 -7.76
CA PHE A 63 11.20 13.30 -8.63
C PHE A 63 10.31 14.33 -7.93
N ARG A 64 10.09 15.48 -8.57
CA ARG A 64 9.31 16.58 -8.00
C ARG A 64 7.91 16.60 -8.58
N GLU A 65 6.93 16.81 -7.72
CA GLU A 65 5.53 16.89 -8.08
C GLU A 65 4.89 18.20 -7.61
N ASP A 66 3.75 18.51 -8.20
CA ASP A 66 2.89 19.66 -7.88
C ASP A 66 1.87 19.35 -6.76
N GLN A 67 1.98 18.18 -6.16
CA GLN A 67 1.11 17.68 -5.10
C GLN A 67 1.89 16.97 -4.00
N ILE A 68 1.29 16.84 -2.81
CA ILE A 68 1.80 15.94 -1.78
C ILE A 68 1.70 14.52 -2.32
N VAL A 69 2.81 13.78 -2.31
CA VAL A 69 2.83 12.38 -2.76
C VAL A 69 2.48 11.47 -1.59
N ALA A 70 1.33 10.82 -1.68
CA ALA A 70 0.79 10.02 -0.59
C ALA A 70 1.16 8.53 -0.67
N VAL A 71 1.35 8.02 -1.88
CA VAL A 71 1.61 6.61 -2.15
C VAL A 71 2.51 6.43 -3.36
N ILE A 72 3.36 5.42 -3.32
CA ILE A 72 4.26 5.02 -4.40
C ILE A 72 4.23 3.50 -4.57
N LYS A 73 4.46 3.02 -5.78
CA LYS A 73 4.53 1.58 -6.06
C LYS A 73 5.47 1.30 -7.23
N PHE A 74 6.49 0.46 -7.03
CA PHE A 74 7.30 -0.05 -8.13
C PHE A 74 6.49 -1.00 -9.02
N HIS A 75 6.80 -1.00 -10.30
CA HIS A 75 6.32 -2.03 -11.21
C HIS A 75 6.91 -3.39 -10.81
N PRO A 76 6.11 -4.47 -10.80
CA PRO A 76 6.55 -5.77 -10.27
C PRO A 76 7.78 -6.35 -10.98
N ASP A 77 7.86 -6.21 -12.30
CA ASP A 77 8.93 -6.80 -13.10
C ASP A 77 9.98 -5.79 -13.62
N ASN A 78 9.77 -4.49 -13.38
CA ASN A 78 10.65 -3.45 -13.93
C ASN A 78 10.90 -2.34 -12.91
N SER A 79 12.02 -2.42 -12.19
CA SER A 79 12.42 -1.42 -11.19
C SER A 79 12.75 -0.04 -11.77
N ASN A 80 12.78 0.11 -13.11
CA ASN A 80 12.92 1.43 -13.75
C ASN A 80 11.59 2.16 -13.90
N ILE A 81 10.48 1.57 -13.47
CA ILE A 81 9.15 2.17 -13.57
C ILE A 81 8.47 2.13 -12.21
N PHE A 82 7.84 3.24 -11.82
CA PHE A 82 7.00 3.30 -10.63
C PHE A 82 5.81 4.22 -10.83
N LEU A 83 4.76 3.99 -10.05
CA LEU A 83 3.61 4.87 -9.91
C LEU A 83 3.75 5.74 -8.67
N SER A 84 3.30 6.98 -8.77
CA SER A 84 3.03 7.87 -7.65
C SER A 84 1.58 8.31 -7.66
N GLY A 85 0.99 8.48 -6.47
CA GLY A 85 -0.35 9.01 -6.29
C GLY A 85 -0.38 10.06 -5.19
N GLY A 86 -1.15 11.12 -5.36
CA GLY A 86 -1.07 12.26 -4.47
C GLY A 86 -2.41 12.86 -4.05
N SER A 87 -2.28 13.96 -3.28
CA SER A 87 -3.38 14.67 -2.64
C SER A 87 -4.38 15.31 -3.61
N ASN A 88 -3.95 15.62 -4.84
CA ASN A 88 -4.79 16.26 -5.85
C ASN A 88 -5.47 15.24 -6.79
N GLY A 89 -5.36 13.93 -6.48
CA GLY A 89 -5.94 12.87 -7.28
C GLY A 89 -5.16 12.54 -8.55
N HIS A 90 -3.96 13.10 -8.73
CA HIS A 90 -3.11 12.77 -9.87
C HIS A 90 -2.33 11.49 -9.60
N ILE A 91 -2.32 10.60 -10.60
CA ILE A 91 -1.49 9.40 -10.61
C ILE A 91 -0.51 9.53 -11.78
N LYS A 92 0.78 9.39 -11.52
CA LYS A 92 1.82 9.52 -12.54
C LYS A 92 2.64 8.23 -12.62
N LEU A 93 2.95 7.81 -13.85
CA LEU A 93 3.91 6.74 -14.13
C LEU A 93 5.25 7.39 -14.48
N TRP A 94 6.29 6.99 -13.80
CA TRP A 94 7.63 7.55 -13.93
C TRP A 94 8.61 6.55 -14.54
N ASP A 95 9.51 7.01 -15.40
CA ASP A 95 10.72 6.27 -15.79
C ASP A 95 11.90 6.79 -14.93
N VAL A 96 12.45 5.91 -14.11
CA VAL A 96 13.57 6.19 -13.21
C VAL A 96 14.81 6.64 -13.97
N ARG A 97 15.11 6.05 -15.13
CA ARG A 97 16.33 6.33 -15.92
C ARG A 97 16.33 7.75 -16.48
N THR A 98 15.17 8.22 -16.89
CA THR A 98 15.03 9.55 -17.51
C THR A 98 14.59 10.63 -16.53
N GLY A 99 14.05 10.23 -15.37
CA GLY A 99 13.46 11.14 -14.40
C GLY A 99 12.17 11.81 -14.86
N LYS A 100 11.55 11.29 -15.92
CA LYS A 100 10.38 11.91 -16.56
C LYS A 100 9.10 11.11 -16.32
N VAL A 101 7.98 11.84 -16.32
CA VAL A 101 6.65 11.24 -16.36
C VAL A 101 6.43 10.62 -17.74
N VAL A 102 6.05 9.34 -17.75
CA VAL A 102 5.70 8.59 -18.96
C VAL A 102 4.21 8.74 -19.25
N HIS A 103 3.39 8.58 -18.21
CA HIS A 103 1.92 8.67 -18.27
C HIS A 103 1.35 9.46 -17.09
N ASN A 104 0.24 10.15 -17.35
CA ASN A 104 -0.50 10.89 -16.32
C ASN A 104 -1.98 10.48 -16.36
N TYR A 105 -2.42 9.76 -15.31
CA TYR A 105 -3.78 9.25 -15.20
C TYR A 105 -4.61 10.27 -14.41
N ASN A 106 -5.31 11.15 -15.12
CA ASN A 106 -6.11 12.20 -14.52
C ASN A 106 -7.60 11.99 -14.84
N ARG A 107 -8.46 11.95 -13.79
CA ARG A 107 -9.91 11.78 -13.93
C ARG A 107 -10.71 12.51 -12.86
N ASN A 108 -10.25 13.62 -12.37
CA ASN A 108 -10.90 14.35 -11.26
C ASN A 108 -11.17 13.44 -10.05
N LEU A 109 -10.15 12.69 -9.65
CA LEU A 109 -10.20 11.83 -8.48
C LEU A 109 -10.02 12.65 -7.21
N GLY A 110 -10.55 12.14 -6.11
CA GLY A 110 -10.13 12.57 -4.77
C GLY A 110 -8.69 12.16 -4.46
N PRO A 111 -8.16 12.53 -3.29
CA PRO A 111 -6.83 12.13 -2.86
C PRO A 111 -6.60 10.63 -3.03
N ILE A 112 -5.45 10.26 -3.62
CA ILE A 112 -5.10 8.86 -3.83
C ILE A 112 -4.64 8.27 -2.50
N LEU A 113 -5.24 7.14 -2.11
CA LEU A 113 -4.97 6.47 -0.86
C LEU A 113 -4.02 5.28 -1.02
N ASP A 114 -4.18 4.50 -2.08
CA ASP A 114 -3.30 3.36 -2.36
C ASP A 114 -3.25 3.02 -3.85
N LEU A 115 -2.15 2.37 -4.26
CA LEU A 115 -1.88 1.93 -5.62
C LEU A 115 -1.33 0.50 -5.59
N GLU A 116 -1.83 -0.37 -6.47
CA GLU A 116 -1.36 -1.74 -6.58
C GLU A 116 -1.30 -2.17 -8.05
N PHE A 117 -0.14 -2.67 -8.52
CA PHE A 117 -0.05 -3.28 -9.86
C PHE A 117 -0.68 -4.66 -9.86
N THR A 118 -1.24 -5.07 -11.00
CA THR A 118 -1.55 -6.47 -11.24
C THR A 118 -0.27 -7.29 -11.44
N MET A 119 -0.34 -8.59 -11.24
CA MET A 119 0.83 -9.48 -11.29
C MET A 119 1.60 -9.39 -12.62
N ASN A 120 0.90 -9.15 -13.73
CA ASN A 120 1.51 -9.03 -15.06
C ASN A 120 2.01 -7.60 -15.38
N GLY A 121 1.89 -6.66 -14.44
CA GLY A 121 2.29 -5.26 -14.61
C GLY A 121 1.53 -4.46 -15.69
N LYS A 122 0.57 -5.08 -16.41
CA LYS A 122 -0.15 -4.40 -17.50
C LYS A 122 -1.27 -3.49 -17.02
N GLN A 123 -1.73 -3.71 -15.80
CA GLN A 123 -2.80 -2.96 -15.18
C GLN A 123 -2.39 -2.56 -13.77
N PHE A 124 -3.05 -1.55 -13.23
CA PHE A 124 -2.95 -1.22 -11.82
C PHE A 124 -4.31 -0.82 -11.26
N ILE A 125 -4.44 -0.89 -9.96
CA ILE A 125 -5.62 -0.56 -9.20
C ILE A 125 -5.30 0.67 -8.37
N SER A 126 -6.16 1.67 -8.40
CA SER A 126 -6.11 2.83 -7.51
C SER A 126 -7.29 2.83 -6.56
N SER A 127 -7.06 3.26 -5.35
CA SER A 127 -8.13 3.68 -4.44
C SER A 127 -7.99 5.16 -4.12
N CYS A 128 -9.11 5.87 -4.01
CA CYS A 128 -9.12 7.27 -3.67
C CYS A 128 -10.14 7.59 -2.57
N ASP A 129 -9.95 8.74 -1.94
CA ASP A 129 -10.88 9.25 -0.96
C ASP A 129 -12.12 9.83 -1.66
N VAL A 130 -13.28 9.28 -1.32
CA VAL A 130 -14.58 9.70 -1.84
C VAL A 130 -15.42 10.45 -0.79
N SER A 131 -14.86 10.72 0.37
CA SER A 131 -15.58 11.35 1.50
C SER A 131 -16.14 12.75 1.17
N GLN A 132 -15.52 13.45 0.21
CA GLN A 132 -15.92 14.78 -0.23
C GLN A 132 -16.71 14.77 -1.54
N SER A 133 -16.88 13.62 -2.17
CA SER A 133 -17.62 13.49 -3.44
C SER A 133 -18.89 12.68 -3.23
N ASN A 134 -20.00 13.13 -3.82
CA ASN A 134 -21.23 12.34 -3.87
C ASN A 134 -21.15 11.16 -4.87
N ILE A 135 -19.97 10.91 -5.44
CA ILE A 135 -19.76 9.94 -6.52
C ILE A 135 -18.84 8.84 -5.99
N SER A 136 -19.42 7.74 -5.52
CA SER A 136 -18.70 6.54 -5.12
C SER A 136 -18.05 5.78 -6.29
N GLU A 137 -18.37 6.15 -7.52
CA GLU A 137 -17.93 5.46 -8.74
C GLU A 137 -16.41 5.45 -8.94
N ASN A 138 -15.69 6.36 -8.31
CA ASN A 138 -14.25 6.49 -8.45
C ASN A 138 -13.47 5.91 -7.26
N ALA A 139 -14.13 5.31 -6.29
CA ALA A 139 -13.45 4.83 -5.07
C ALA A 139 -12.35 3.81 -5.37
N ILE A 140 -12.59 2.89 -6.29
CA ILE A 140 -11.63 1.90 -6.77
C ILE A 140 -11.71 1.86 -8.29
N ILE A 141 -10.58 2.06 -8.96
CA ILE A 141 -10.48 2.05 -10.42
C ILE A 141 -9.37 1.09 -10.86
N VAL A 142 -9.64 0.31 -11.89
CA VAL A 142 -8.62 -0.49 -12.58
C VAL A 142 -8.22 0.23 -13.86
N TRP A 143 -6.92 0.41 -14.07
CA TRP A 143 -6.33 1.16 -15.16
C TRP A 143 -5.49 0.28 -16.09
N ASP A 144 -5.46 0.62 -17.36
CA ASP A 144 -4.44 0.13 -18.30
C ASP A 144 -3.18 1.00 -18.14
N VAL A 145 -2.02 0.37 -17.91
CA VAL A 145 -0.76 1.09 -17.71
C VAL A 145 -0.31 1.83 -18.96
N SER A 146 -0.58 1.26 -20.15
CA SER A 146 -0.06 1.79 -21.43
C SER A 146 -0.96 2.84 -22.09
N ARG A 147 -2.23 2.96 -21.68
CA ARG A 147 -3.24 3.72 -22.42
C ARG A 147 -3.84 4.90 -21.68
N GLU A 148 -3.47 5.13 -20.43
CA GLU A 148 -4.03 6.20 -19.56
C GLU A 148 -5.58 6.14 -19.43
N VAL A 149 -6.17 4.96 -19.63
CA VAL A 149 -7.62 4.78 -19.59
C VAL A 149 -8.04 3.84 -18.46
N PRO A 150 -9.15 4.13 -17.80
CA PRO A 150 -9.75 3.20 -16.86
C PRO A 150 -10.39 2.04 -17.60
N LEU A 151 -10.16 0.83 -17.12
CA LEU A 151 -10.79 -0.40 -17.63
C LEU A 151 -12.09 -0.70 -16.90
N SER A 152 -12.19 -0.33 -15.64
CA SER A 152 -13.39 -0.49 -14.84
C SER A 152 -13.42 0.51 -13.71
N ASN A 153 -14.58 1.08 -13.48
CA ASN A 153 -14.90 1.81 -12.26
C ASN A 153 -15.66 0.86 -11.36
N GLN A 154 -15.17 0.64 -10.16
CA GLN A 154 -15.92 -0.14 -9.20
C GLN A 154 -16.90 0.76 -8.47
N VAL A 155 -18.17 0.53 -8.70
CA VAL A 155 -19.22 1.08 -7.84
C VAL A 155 -19.18 0.32 -6.54
N TYR A 156 -18.64 0.96 -5.52
CA TYR A 156 -18.63 0.43 -4.18
C TYR A 156 -19.97 0.80 -3.53
N ALA A 157 -20.90 -0.14 -3.50
CA ALA A 157 -22.30 0.10 -3.09
C ALA A 157 -22.45 0.65 -1.67
N GLU A 158 -21.42 0.53 -0.83
CA GLU A 158 -21.46 0.90 0.58
C GLU A 158 -20.80 2.26 0.86
N ALA A 159 -20.33 2.97 -0.16
CA ALA A 159 -19.76 4.34 -0.09
C ALA A 159 -18.62 4.55 0.92
N TYR A 160 -17.90 3.50 1.30
CA TYR A 160 -16.76 3.61 2.19
C TYR A 160 -15.46 3.81 1.41
N THR A 161 -14.56 4.63 1.94
CA THR A 161 -13.20 4.74 1.42
C THR A 161 -12.40 3.49 1.74
N CYS A 162 -11.46 3.15 0.84
CA CYS A 162 -10.60 1.99 0.96
C CYS A 162 -9.13 2.44 1.05
N PRO A 163 -8.55 2.62 2.25
CA PRO A 163 -7.20 3.13 2.42
C PRO A 163 -6.09 2.17 1.97
N CYS A 164 -6.42 0.94 1.65
CA CYS A 164 -5.44 -0.07 1.26
C CYS A 164 -6.04 -1.04 0.25
N VAL A 165 -5.28 -1.33 -0.80
CA VAL A 165 -5.59 -2.33 -1.83
C VAL A 165 -4.41 -3.29 -1.94
N ARG A 166 -4.65 -4.61 -1.92
CA ARG A 166 -3.61 -5.64 -2.06
C ARG A 166 -4.04 -6.72 -3.02
N LEU A 167 -3.15 -7.07 -3.93
CA LEU A 167 -3.32 -8.19 -4.83
C LEU A 167 -3.01 -9.51 -4.11
N HIS A 168 -3.78 -10.55 -4.39
CA HIS A 168 -3.45 -11.90 -3.93
C HIS A 168 -2.23 -12.41 -4.71
N PRO A 169 -1.26 -13.09 -4.06
CA PRO A 169 -0.01 -13.49 -4.72
C PRO A 169 -0.17 -14.53 -5.82
N PHE A 170 -1.29 -15.27 -5.88
CA PHE A 170 -1.50 -16.34 -6.88
C PHE A 170 -2.86 -16.27 -7.55
N ASP A 171 -3.93 -15.96 -6.82
CA ASP A 171 -5.27 -15.95 -7.35
C ASP A 171 -5.59 -14.61 -8.06
N SER A 172 -6.43 -14.69 -9.08
CA SER A 172 -6.87 -13.49 -9.81
C SER A 172 -7.90 -12.67 -9.03
N ILE A 173 -7.52 -12.27 -7.82
CA ILE A 173 -8.31 -11.40 -6.94
C ILE A 173 -7.43 -10.31 -6.31
N PHE A 174 -8.09 -9.25 -5.90
CA PHE A 174 -7.50 -8.28 -4.97
C PHE A 174 -8.47 -8.01 -3.82
N VAL A 175 -7.92 -7.53 -2.73
CA VAL A 175 -8.70 -7.11 -1.56
C VAL A 175 -8.57 -5.60 -1.37
N ALA A 176 -9.62 -5.00 -0.81
CA ALA A 176 -9.64 -3.61 -0.41
C ALA A 176 -10.08 -3.50 1.04
N GLN A 177 -9.22 -2.90 1.86
CA GLN A 177 -9.53 -2.56 3.24
C GLN A 177 -10.57 -1.45 3.25
N SER A 178 -11.74 -1.70 3.85
CA SER A 178 -12.83 -0.73 3.90
C SER A 178 -12.92 -0.04 5.27
N ASN A 179 -13.20 1.26 5.26
CA ASN A 179 -13.52 1.98 6.49
C ASN A 179 -14.84 1.49 7.16
N GLY A 180 -15.56 0.58 6.51
CA GLY A 180 -16.73 -0.11 7.06
C GLY A 180 -16.41 -1.27 8.01
N ASN A 181 -15.18 -1.41 8.51
CA ASN A 181 -14.71 -2.49 9.40
C ASN A 181 -14.70 -3.89 8.77
N TYR A 182 -14.40 -3.97 7.49
CA TYR A 182 -14.20 -5.25 6.79
C TYR A 182 -13.22 -5.09 5.63
N VAL A 183 -12.70 -6.21 5.14
CA VAL A 183 -11.91 -6.27 3.90
C VAL A 183 -12.78 -6.88 2.81
N ALA A 184 -12.99 -6.13 1.74
CA ALA A 184 -13.74 -6.55 0.56
C ALA A 184 -12.85 -7.33 -0.41
N ILE A 185 -13.45 -8.23 -1.19
CA ILE A 185 -12.77 -9.06 -2.20
C ILE A 185 -13.32 -8.74 -3.59
N PHE A 186 -12.42 -8.55 -4.54
CA PHE A 186 -12.75 -8.28 -5.95
C PHE A 186 -11.99 -9.22 -6.87
N THR A 187 -12.55 -9.51 -8.05
CA THR A 187 -11.77 -10.14 -9.11
C THR A 187 -10.78 -9.14 -9.72
N SER A 188 -9.54 -9.55 -9.98
CA SER A 188 -8.52 -8.73 -10.65
C SER A 188 -8.54 -8.87 -12.17
N THR A 189 -9.46 -9.65 -12.69
CA THR A 189 -9.71 -9.87 -14.13
C THR A 189 -11.12 -9.39 -14.48
N PRO A 190 -11.35 -8.99 -15.76
CA PRO A 190 -12.68 -8.60 -16.20
C PRO A 190 -13.74 -9.63 -15.84
N PRO A 191 -14.91 -9.23 -15.36
CA PRO A 191 -15.41 -7.87 -15.25
C PRO A 191 -15.13 -7.14 -13.92
N TYR A 192 -14.10 -7.48 -13.18
CA TYR A 192 -13.64 -6.82 -11.94
C TYR A 192 -14.75 -6.69 -10.88
N ARG A 193 -15.40 -7.78 -10.53
CA ARG A 193 -16.59 -7.77 -9.67
C ARG A 193 -16.24 -7.89 -8.19
N LEU A 194 -16.98 -7.11 -7.37
CA LEU A 194 -17.04 -7.32 -5.93
C LEU A 194 -17.69 -8.68 -5.62
N ASN A 195 -17.04 -9.46 -4.75
CA ASN A 195 -17.66 -10.63 -4.15
C ASN A 195 -18.59 -10.19 -2.99
N LYS A 196 -19.90 -10.24 -3.21
CA LYS A 196 -20.90 -9.80 -2.22
C LYS A 196 -21.11 -10.81 -1.07
N TYR A 197 -20.62 -12.04 -1.21
CA TYR A 197 -20.88 -13.15 -0.29
C TYR A 197 -19.69 -13.43 0.63
N LYS A 198 -18.53 -12.88 0.34
CA LYS A 198 -17.30 -13.16 1.08
C LYS A 198 -16.56 -11.88 1.41
N ARG A 199 -16.28 -11.68 2.70
CA ARG A 199 -15.50 -10.58 3.23
C ARG A 199 -14.84 -10.99 4.55
N TYR A 200 -13.82 -10.27 4.98
CA TYR A 200 -13.13 -10.51 6.25
C TYR A 200 -13.57 -9.46 7.26
N GLU A 201 -14.08 -9.92 8.40
CA GLU A 201 -14.69 -9.07 9.42
C GLU A 201 -14.06 -9.33 10.81
N GLY A 202 -14.36 -8.44 11.76
CA GLY A 202 -13.96 -8.60 13.17
C GLY A 202 -12.93 -7.59 13.65
N HIS A 203 -12.08 -7.02 12.75
CA HIS A 203 -11.24 -5.89 13.08
C HIS A 203 -12.05 -4.59 13.05
N VAL A 204 -11.53 -3.56 13.70
CA VAL A 204 -12.17 -2.23 13.79
C VAL A 204 -11.24 -1.17 13.21
N ILE A 205 -11.77 -0.23 12.43
CA ILE A 205 -11.02 0.81 11.75
C ILE A 205 -11.03 2.15 12.52
N SER A 206 -12.21 2.58 13.00
CA SER A 206 -12.40 3.83 13.76
C SER A 206 -11.76 5.07 13.12
N GLY A 207 -11.77 5.15 11.78
CA GLY A 207 -11.22 6.28 11.03
C GLY A 207 -9.70 6.25 10.81
N PHE A 208 -8.97 5.24 11.29
CA PHE A 208 -7.55 5.08 11.00
C PHE A 208 -7.32 4.48 9.61
N PRO A 209 -6.25 4.89 8.88
CA PRO A 209 -5.91 4.33 7.58
C PRO A 209 -5.21 2.96 7.73
N ILE A 210 -5.95 1.99 8.23
CA ILE A 210 -5.43 0.66 8.52
C ILE A 210 -5.16 -0.10 7.24
N LYS A 211 -4.03 -0.78 7.19
CA LYS A 211 -3.60 -1.58 6.04
C LYS A 211 -3.70 -3.08 6.32
N CYS A 212 -3.73 -3.84 5.23
CA CYS A 212 -3.72 -5.30 5.25
C CYS A 212 -2.65 -5.86 4.31
N ASN A 213 -2.28 -7.12 4.51
CA ASN A 213 -1.26 -7.79 3.69
C ASN A 213 -1.53 -9.29 3.60
N PHE A 214 -1.22 -9.89 2.45
CA PHE A 214 -1.27 -11.35 2.28
C PHE A 214 0.04 -12.01 2.72
N SER A 215 -0.06 -13.22 3.25
CA SER A 215 1.09 -14.10 3.42
C SER A 215 1.68 -14.50 2.07
N LEU A 216 2.99 -14.84 2.06
CA LEU A 216 3.70 -15.23 0.86
C LEU A 216 3.03 -16.40 0.11
N ASP A 217 2.47 -17.36 0.85
CA ASP A 217 1.75 -18.52 0.29
C ASP A 217 0.28 -18.23 -0.08
N GLY A 218 -0.20 -16.99 0.11
CA GLY A 218 -1.56 -16.57 -0.14
C GLY A 218 -2.63 -17.15 0.79
N LYS A 219 -2.27 -17.99 1.75
CA LYS A 219 -3.24 -18.69 2.59
C LYS A 219 -3.82 -17.86 3.72
N LYS A 220 -3.10 -16.80 4.10
CA LYS A 220 -3.49 -15.92 5.21
C LYS A 220 -3.57 -14.46 4.75
N LEU A 221 -4.52 -13.73 5.31
CA LEU A 221 -4.60 -12.29 5.24
C LEU A 221 -4.40 -11.72 6.65
N ALA A 222 -3.50 -10.75 6.80
CA ALA A 222 -3.33 -10.00 8.03
C ALA A 222 -3.95 -8.61 7.89
N SER A 223 -4.59 -8.10 8.94
CA SER A 223 -5.06 -6.72 9.04
C SER A 223 -4.69 -6.14 10.40
N GLY A 224 -4.28 -4.88 10.41
CA GLY A 224 -4.27 -4.11 11.64
C GLY A 224 -5.68 -3.85 12.16
N SER A 225 -5.77 -3.20 13.33
CA SER A 225 -7.04 -2.81 13.95
C SER A 225 -6.82 -1.59 14.86
N SER A 226 -7.83 -0.75 14.98
CA SER A 226 -7.79 0.45 15.83
C SER A 226 -7.63 0.15 17.31
N ASP A 227 -7.94 -1.07 17.75
CA ASP A 227 -7.72 -1.55 19.12
C ASP A 227 -6.26 -2.00 19.37
N GLY A 228 -5.34 -1.82 18.41
CA GLY A 228 -3.95 -2.22 18.50
C GLY A 228 -3.70 -3.70 18.27
N SER A 229 -4.71 -4.44 17.85
CA SER A 229 -4.59 -5.86 17.54
C SER A 229 -4.23 -6.10 16.07
N ILE A 230 -3.58 -7.24 15.82
CA ILE A 230 -3.41 -7.83 14.49
C ILE A 230 -4.42 -8.96 14.36
N PHE A 231 -5.19 -8.95 13.27
CA PHE A 231 -6.12 -10.02 12.92
C PHE A 231 -5.53 -10.84 11.79
N LEU A 232 -5.45 -12.15 11.98
CA LEU A 232 -5.07 -13.13 10.97
C LEU A 232 -6.29 -13.90 10.53
N TYR A 233 -6.56 -13.87 9.24
CA TYR A 233 -7.67 -14.57 8.61
C TYR A 233 -7.15 -15.72 7.75
N ASP A 234 -7.89 -16.81 7.74
CA ASP A 234 -7.77 -17.83 6.70
C ASP A 234 -8.38 -17.32 5.40
N TYR A 235 -7.60 -17.38 4.31
CA TYR A 235 -8.03 -16.83 3.03
C TYR A 235 -9.27 -17.54 2.47
N GLN A 236 -9.35 -18.86 2.59
CA GLN A 236 -10.44 -19.62 1.99
C GLN A 236 -11.76 -19.46 2.75
N SER A 237 -11.72 -19.60 4.07
CA SER A 237 -12.93 -19.54 4.90
C SER A 237 -13.33 -18.13 5.35
N SER A 238 -12.46 -17.15 5.20
CA SER A 238 -12.58 -15.76 5.71
C SER A 238 -12.73 -15.67 7.23
N LYS A 239 -12.47 -16.74 7.96
CA LYS A 239 -12.56 -16.77 9.41
C LYS A 239 -11.29 -16.24 10.07
N VAL A 240 -11.44 -15.59 11.21
CA VAL A 240 -10.33 -15.21 12.08
C VAL A 240 -9.68 -16.48 12.62
N VAL A 241 -8.39 -16.68 12.28
CA VAL A 241 -7.57 -17.78 12.80
C VAL A 241 -6.89 -17.37 14.10
N LYS A 242 -6.40 -16.13 14.16
CA LYS A 242 -5.67 -15.63 15.32
C LYS A 242 -5.90 -14.13 15.47
N LYS A 243 -6.09 -13.68 16.71
CA LYS A 243 -6.04 -12.28 17.11
C LYS A 243 -4.85 -12.09 18.06
N ILE A 244 -3.98 -11.14 17.77
CA ILE A 244 -2.79 -10.84 18.58
C ILE A 244 -2.94 -9.41 19.08
N LYS A 245 -3.01 -9.18 20.39
CA LYS A 245 -2.91 -7.85 20.97
C LYS A 245 -1.44 -7.43 20.93
N ALA A 246 -1.08 -6.65 19.92
CA ALA A 246 0.29 -6.28 19.63
C ALA A 246 0.68 -4.92 20.23
N HIS A 247 -0.21 -3.94 20.18
CA HIS A 247 0.07 -2.56 20.49
C HIS A 247 -0.98 -1.96 21.43
N ASP A 248 -0.62 -0.86 22.09
CA ASP A 248 -1.52 -0.13 22.99
C ASP A 248 -2.46 0.80 22.22
N GLN A 249 -2.00 1.33 21.06
CA GLN A 249 -2.80 2.15 20.16
C GLN A 249 -3.04 1.44 18.82
N ALA A 250 -3.69 2.12 17.87
CA ALA A 250 -4.07 1.55 16.59
C ALA A 250 -2.88 0.93 15.84
N CYS A 251 -3.01 -0.34 15.47
CA CYS A 251 -2.09 -1.01 14.55
C CYS A 251 -2.42 -0.57 13.13
N ILE A 252 -1.53 0.22 12.52
CA ILE A 252 -1.78 0.89 11.25
C ILE A 252 -1.40 0.02 10.05
N ASP A 253 -0.26 -0.65 10.12
CA ASP A 253 0.20 -1.47 9.01
C ASP A 253 0.75 -2.80 9.51
N VAL A 254 0.62 -3.81 8.65
CA VAL A 254 1.11 -5.16 8.86
C VAL A 254 1.76 -5.67 7.58
N ALA A 255 2.91 -6.32 7.69
CA ALA A 255 3.62 -6.86 6.56
C ALA A 255 4.16 -8.26 6.87
N PHE A 256 3.86 -9.23 6.01
CA PHE A 256 4.52 -10.53 6.08
C PHE A 256 5.94 -10.43 5.53
N HIS A 257 6.82 -11.21 6.11
CA HIS A 257 8.19 -11.35 5.59
C HIS A 257 8.15 -11.95 4.18
N PRO A 258 8.91 -11.39 3.21
CA PRO A 258 8.80 -11.80 1.80
C PRO A 258 9.41 -13.18 1.51
N ILE A 259 10.14 -13.78 2.45
CA ILE A 259 10.82 -15.07 2.25
C ILE A 259 10.52 -16.05 3.40
N ILE A 260 10.57 -15.56 4.65
CA ILE A 260 10.42 -16.43 5.84
C ILE A 260 8.92 -16.56 6.16
N PRO A 261 8.35 -17.75 6.13
CA PRO A 261 6.94 -17.95 6.41
C PRO A 261 6.63 -17.64 7.89
N ASN A 262 5.41 -17.18 8.13
CA ASN A 262 4.84 -16.84 9.43
C ASN A 262 5.47 -15.65 10.18
N VAL A 263 6.51 -15.03 9.66
CA VAL A 263 7.08 -13.80 10.23
C VAL A 263 6.27 -12.59 9.78
N ILE A 264 5.80 -11.80 10.75
CA ILE A 264 4.97 -10.61 10.52
C ILE A 264 5.59 -9.44 11.26
N ALA A 265 5.75 -8.32 10.57
CA ALA A 265 6.05 -7.03 11.17
C ALA A 265 4.76 -6.20 11.28
N SER A 266 4.63 -5.42 12.33
CA SER A 266 3.54 -4.47 12.52
C SER A 266 4.04 -3.15 13.07
N CYS A 267 3.33 -2.07 12.76
CA CYS A 267 3.60 -0.75 13.33
C CYS A 267 2.31 -0.11 13.86
N SER A 268 2.47 0.77 14.83
CA SER A 268 1.37 1.39 15.52
C SER A 268 1.51 2.91 15.62
N TRP A 269 0.39 3.53 15.90
CA TRP A 269 0.32 4.96 16.22
C TRP A 269 1.03 5.34 17.52
N ASP A 270 1.32 4.37 18.39
CA ASP A 270 2.14 4.54 19.60
C ASP A 270 3.64 4.68 19.30
N GLY A 271 4.04 4.58 18.03
CA GLY A 271 5.44 4.66 17.60
C GLY A 271 6.22 3.36 17.71
N SER A 272 5.58 2.27 18.13
CA SER A 272 6.22 0.96 18.24
C SER A 272 6.21 0.19 16.91
N ILE A 273 7.26 -0.60 16.69
CA ILE A 273 7.38 -1.58 15.62
C ILE A 273 7.67 -2.93 16.27
N LEU A 274 6.88 -3.92 15.96
CA LEU A 274 7.02 -5.28 16.51
C LEU A 274 7.14 -6.31 15.40
N VAL A 275 7.89 -7.36 15.66
CA VAL A 275 8.03 -8.51 14.76
C VAL A 275 7.64 -9.78 15.54
N PHE A 276 6.82 -10.60 14.93
CA PHE A 276 6.29 -11.86 15.46
C PHE A 276 6.70 -13.02 14.56
N GLU A 277 6.94 -14.17 15.18
CA GLU A 277 7.13 -15.47 14.53
C GLU A 277 5.99 -16.43 14.86
#